data_f308b83c80c5f2b12f29947ad51fed47
#
_entry.id   f308b83c80c5f2b12f29947ad51fed47
#
_cell.length_a   1.000
_cell.length_b   1.000
_cell.length_c   1.000
_cell.angle_alpha   90.00
_cell.angle_beta   90.00
_cell.angle_gamma   90.00
#
_symmetry.space_group_name_H-M   'P 1'
#
loop_
_entity.id
_entity.type
_entity.pdbx_description
1 polymer ?
#
loop_
_entity_poly.entity_id
_entity_poly.type
_entity_poly.pdbx_seq_one_letter_code
_entity_poly.pdbx_strand_id
1 'polypeptide(L)'
;YISLDSLFIGYVVLYDTIRSESVGTIKVLEALNVQPVLLTGDNEKAAASIARQLGISEIQANCLPEDKLKYINEYQNRQEAVCMIGDGINDAPALKAADVGIAMGGVGSDIAVDAADIALVDDEVKELPHLLALSKRMMTTIKINMSFSMGLNFIAIILAITGTLDPVIGALVHNAGSVLVITNSALLLKWRKRDDLKDISKAG
;
A
#
# COMPACT_ATOMS: atom_id res chain seq x y z
N TYR A 1 20.83 -4.55 -32.54
CA TYR A 1 21.37 -4.90 -33.86
C TYR A 1 22.44 -5.95 -33.73
N ILE A 2 22.48 -6.92 -34.63
CA ILE A 2 23.47 -8.00 -34.66
C ILE A 2 24.23 -7.88 -35.98
N SER A 3 25.56 -7.83 -35.93
CA SER A 3 26.46 -7.83 -37.08
C SER A 3 27.57 -8.87 -36.92
N LEU A 4 27.98 -9.47 -38.01
CA LEU A 4 29.13 -10.37 -38.11
C LEU A 4 30.03 -9.85 -39.24
N ASP A 5 31.31 -9.61 -38.92
CA ASP A 5 32.30 -9.09 -39.87
C ASP A 5 31.80 -7.88 -40.70
N SER A 6 31.18 -6.91 -40.02
CA SER A 6 30.58 -5.71 -40.63
C SER A 6 29.35 -5.97 -41.50
N LEU A 7 28.87 -7.20 -41.60
CA LEU A 7 27.61 -7.52 -42.29
C LEU A 7 26.46 -7.47 -41.28
N PHE A 8 25.44 -6.64 -41.54
CA PHE A 8 24.22 -6.61 -40.72
C PHE A 8 23.44 -7.94 -40.93
N ILE A 9 23.21 -8.67 -39.84
CA ILE A 9 22.50 -9.95 -39.86
C ILE A 9 21.05 -9.76 -39.46
N GLY A 10 20.80 -8.86 -38.46
CA GLY A 10 19.44 -8.65 -37.98
C GLY A 10 19.41 -7.81 -36.71
N TYR A 11 18.25 -7.80 -36.08
CA TYR A 11 18.06 -7.15 -34.77
C TYR A 11 17.15 -8.00 -33.88
N VAL A 12 17.36 -7.88 -32.60
CA VAL A 12 16.46 -8.42 -31.57
C VAL A 12 15.71 -7.24 -30.95
N VAL A 13 14.40 -7.35 -30.89
CA VAL A 13 13.54 -6.40 -30.16
C VAL A 13 13.24 -7.01 -28.80
N LEU A 14 13.67 -6.33 -27.76
CA LEU A 14 13.27 -6.63 -26.38
C LEU A 14 12.01 -5.82 -26.07
N TYR A 15 11.01 -6.49 -25.58
CA TYR A 15 9.73 -5.89 -25.24
C TYR A 15 9.31 -6.36 -23.85
N ASP A 16 9.06 -5.40 -22.95
CA ASP A 16 8.52 -5.69 -21.64
C ASP A 16 7.02 -5.93 -21.74
N THR A 17 6.57 -7.02 -21.13
CA THR A 17 5.16 -7.37 -21.08
C THR A 17 4.58 -6.96 -19.73
N ILE A 18 3.46 -6.24 -19.78
CA ILE A 18 2.70 -5.90 -18.58
C ILE A 18 2.05 -7.17 -18.02
N ARG A 19 2.14 -7.37 -16.73
CA ARG A 19 1.46 -8.46 -16.04
C ARG A 19 -0.05 -8.32 -16.23
N SER A 20 -0.74 -9.40 -16.52
CA SER A 20 -2.18 -9.42 -16.86
C SER A 20 -3.07 -8.83 -15.75
N GLU A 21 -2.66 -8.98 -14.48
CA GLU A 21 -3.35 -8.48 -13.32
C GLU A 21 -3.16 -6.97 -13.05
N SER A 22 -2.12 -6.36 -13.62
CA SER A 22 -1.77 -4.95 -13.32
C SER A 22 -2.87 -3.97 -13.69
N VAL A 23 -3.49 -4.13 -14.86
CA VAL A 23 -4.58 -3.26 -15.32
C VAL A 23 -5.77 -3.29 -14.38
N GLY A 24 -6.16 -4.50 -13.94
CA GLY A 24 -7.23 -4.67 -12.95
C GLY A 24 -6.90 -4.03 -11.61
N THR A 25 -5.65 -4.19 -11.17
CA THR A 25 -5.16 -3.61 -9.92
C THR A 25 -5.23 -2.09 -9.93
N ILE A 26 -4.74 -1.43 -11.00
CA ILE A 26 -4.79 0.03 -11.15
C ILE A 26 -6.22 0.55 -11.05
N LYS A 27 -7.17 -0.06 -11.76
CA LYS A 27 -8.59 0.34 -11.67
C LYS A 27 -9.16 0.24 -10.25
N VAL A 28 -8.80 -0.82 -9.52
CA VAL A 28 -9.25 -0.98 -8.13
C VAL A 28 -8.62 0.06 -7.20
N LEU A 29 -7.34 0.41 -7.41
CA LEU A 29 -6.68 1.48 -6.66
C LEU A 29 -7.37 2.83 -6.90
N GLU A 30 -7.69 3.17 -8.14
CA GLU A 30 -8.45 4.38 -8.48
C GLU A 30 -9.84 4.40 -7.81
N ALA A 31 -10.56 3.28 -7.81
CA ALA A 31 -11.83 3.15 -7.11
C ALA A 31 -11.72 3.29 -5.58
N LEU A 32 -10.52 3.08 -5.03
CA LEU A 32 -10.20 3.35 -3.62
C LEU A 32 -9.72 4.79 -3.35
N ASN A 33 -9.83 5.69 -4.36
CA ASN A 33 -9.34 7.06 -4.34
C ASN A 33 -7.82 7.16 -4.17
N VAL A 34 -7.08 6.25 -4.82
CA VAL A 34 -5.63 6.32 -4.94
C VAL A 34 -5.30 6.73 -6.38
N GLN A 35 -4.51 7.76 -6.56
CA GLN A 35 -4.03 8.21 -7.86
C GLN A 35 -2.73 7.47 -8.20
N PRO A 36 -2.71 6.60 -9.22
CA PRO A 36 -1.49 5.96 -9.66
C PRO A 36 -0.65 6.92 -10.50
N VAL A 37 0.66 6.93 -10.25
CA VAL A 37 1.66 7.70 -10.98
C VAL A 37 2.77 6.77 -11.44
N LEU A 38 3.15 6.84 -12.70
CA LEU A 38 4.26 6.06 -13.25
C LEU A 38 5.55 6.88 -13.21
N LEU A 39 6.50 6.48 -12.35
CA LEU A 39 7.86 7.03 -12.31
C LEU A 39 8.83 6.02 -12.93
N THR A 40 9.41 6.35 -14.08
CA THR A 40 10.32 5.43 -14.78
C THR A 40 11.56 6.12 -15.33
N GLY A 41 12.68 5.40 -15.35
CA GLY A 41 13.89 5.81 -16.05
C GLY A 41 13.82 5.65 -17.56
N ASP A 42 12.78 5.02 -18.10
CA ASP A 42 12.58 4.83 -19.51
C ASP A 42 12.28 6.13 -20.24
N ASN A 43 12.47 6.12 -21.55
CA ASN A 43 12.13 7.27 -22.38
C ASN A 43 10.61 7.49 -22.48
N GLU A 44 10.22 8.73 -22.82
CA GLU A 44 8.81 9.16 -22.88
C GLU A 44 7.92 8.25 -23.73
N LYS A 45 8.43 7.73 -24.87
CA LYS A 45 7.64 6.87 -25.76
C LYS A 45 7.32 5.52 -25.13
N ALA A 46 8.31 4.91 -24.48
CA ALA A 46 8.14 3.65 -23.76
C ALA A 46 7.20 3.84 -22.55
N ALA A 47 7.46 4.85 -21.73
CA ALA A 47 6.65 5.20 -20.57
C ALA A 47 5.19 5.48 -20.97
N ALA A 48 4.94 6.28 -22.01
CA ALA A 48 3.60 6.57 -22.50
C ALA A 48 2.87 5.32 -23.03
N SER A 49 3.60 4.39 -23.66
CA SER A 49 3.02 3.13 -24.13
C SER A 49 2.54 2.26 -22.96
N ILE A 50 3.37 2.12 -21.91
CA ILE A 50 3.06 1.35 -20.71
C ILE A 50 1.89 2.00 -19.94
N ALA A 51 1.96 3.29 -19.72
CA ALA A 51 0.91 4.01 -19.00
C ALA A 51 -0.45 3.92 -19.68
N ARG A 52 -0.49 4.03 -21.01
CA ARG A 52 -1.74 3.86 -21.79
C ARG A 52 -2.32 2.46 -21.61
N GLN A 53 -1.50 1.43 -21.59
CA GLN A 53 -1.95 0.06 -21.39
C GLN A 53 -2.46 -0.18 -19.98
N LEU A 54 -1.84 0.46 -18.97
CA LEU A 54 -2.23 0.39 -17.56
C LEU A 54 -3.41 1.31 -17.22
N GLY A 55 -3.72 2.31 -18.05
CA GLY A 55 -4.71 3.33 -17.77
C GLY A 55 -4.21 4.45 -16.85
N ILE A 56 -2.89 4.57 -16.65
CA ILE A 56 -2.29 5.61 -15.81
C ILE A 56 -2.20 6.92 -16.59
N SER A 57 -2.74 8.00 -16.03
CA SER A 57 -2.76 9.32 -16.66
C SER A 57 -1.52 10.17 -16.35
N GLU A 58 -0.89 9.95 -15.20
CA GLU A 58 0.25 10.73 -14.76
C GLU A 58 1.56 9.95 -14.90
N ILE A 59 2.48 10.53 -15.69
CA ILE A 59 3.72 9.84 -16.09
C ILE A 59 4.89 10.79 -15.89
N GLN A 60 5.96 10.28 -15.31
CA GLN A 60 7.26 10.93 -15.23
C GLN A 60 8.29 9.97 -15.83
N ALA A 61 8.75 10.30 -17.02
CA ALA A 61 9.73 9.51 -17.78
C ALA A 61 11.15 10.09 -17.62
N ASN A 62 12.17 9.32 -18.05
CA ASN A 62 13.58 9.70 -17.94
C ASN A 62 14.03 10.06 -16.50
N CYS A 63 13.37 9.50 -15.49
CA CYS A 63 13.67 9.80 -14.08
C CYS A 63 14.99 9.18 -13.65
N LEU A 64 15.90 10.00 -13.15
CA LEU A 64 17.01 9.57 -12.33
C LEU A 64 16.51 9.24 -10.90
N PRO A 65 17.28 8.51 -10.09
CA PRO A 65 16.90 8.25 -8.70
C PRO A 65 16.60 9.53 -7.89
N GLU A 66 17.33 10.61 -8.16
CA GLU A 66 17.15 11.93 -7.53
C GLU A 66 15.83 12.59 -7.94
N ASP A 67 15.40 12.39 -9.19
CA ASP A 67 14.14 12.93 -9.68
C ASP A 67 12.94 12.24 -8.99
N LYS A 68 13.03 10.93 -8.75
CA LYS A 68 12.01 10.20 -8.01
C LYS A 68 11.81 10.78 -6.60
N LEU A 69 12.92 11.08 -5.89
CA LEU A 69 12.90 11.75 -4.59
C LEU A 69 12.22 13.14 -4.66
N LYS A 70 12.55 13.91 -5.69
CA LYS A 70 11.97 15.23 -5.88
C LYS A 70 10.45 15.14 -6.05
N TYR A 71 9.95 14.24 -6.88
CA TYR A 71 8.51 14.05 -7.08
C TYR A 71 7.80 13.64 -5.77
N ILE A 72 8.37 12.70 -5.01
CA ILE A 72 7.81 12.33 -3.70
C ILE A 72 7.68 13.56 -2.80
N ASN A 73 8.74 14.34 -2.67
CA ASN A 73 8.73 15.56 -1.85
C ASN A 73 7.71 16.60 -2.35
N GLU A 74 7.52 16.73 -3.68
CA GLU A 74 6.52 17.63 -4.25
C GLU A 74 5.10 17.26 -3.85
N TYR A 75 4.74 15.98 -3.87
CA TYR A 75 3.42 15.49 -3.41
C TYR A 75 3.26 15.69 -1.90
N GLN A 76 4.27 15.33 -1.10
CA GLN A 76 4.24 15.53 0.36
C GLN A 76 4.11 17.00 0.75
N ASN A 77 4.75 17.91 0.02
CA ASN A 77 4.60 19.37 0.22
C ASN A 77 3.18 19.88 -0.07
N ARG A 78 2.42 19.17 -0.91
CA ARG A 78 0.98 19.40 -1.12
C ARG A 78 0.10 18.74 -0.09
N GLN A 79 0.68 18.12 0.94
CA GLN A 79 -0.01 17.33 1.97
C GLN A 79 -0.73 16.09 1.41
N GLU A 80 -0.23 15.57 0.31
CA GLU A 80 -0.68 14.32 -0.28
C GLU A 80 0.18 13.18 0.25
N ALA A 81 -0.44 12.13 0.81
CA ALA A 81 0.29 10.96 1.28
C ALA A 81 0.79 10.13 0.11
N VAL A 82 2.08 9.79 0.11
CA VAL A 82 2.75 9.07 -0.97
C VAL A 82 3.10 7.65 -0.57
N CYS A 83 2.65 6.69 -1.38
CA CYS A 83 3.10 5.31 -1.32
C CYS A 83 4.03 5.05 -2.52
N MET A 84 5.30 4.78 -2.27
CA MET A 84 6.26 4.40 -3.30
C MET A 84 6.37 2.89 -3.41
N ILE A 85 6.34 2.37 -4.64
CA ILE A 85 6.53 0.95 -4.93
C ILE A 85 7.73 0.83 -5.86
N GLY A 86 8.69 -0.01 -5.50
CA GLY A 86 9.91 -0.21 -6.28
C GLY A 86 10.51 -1.58 -6.03
N ASP A 87 11.34 -2.04 -6.95
CA ASP A 87 11.94 -3.39 -6.95
C ASP A 87 13.48 -3.38 -6.90
N GLY A 88 14.09 -2.21 -7.06
CA GLY A 88 15.52 -2.08 -7.27
C GLY A 88 16.26 -1.28 -6.21
N ILE A 89 17.59 -1.47 -6.22
CA ILE A 89 18.54 -0.71 -5.38
C ILE A 89 18.41 0.81 -5.66
N ASN A 90 18.13 1.17 -6.90
CA ASN A 90 17.97 2.56 -7.33
C ASN A 90 16.72 3.23 -6.74
N ASP A 91 15.75 2.45 -6.30
CA ASP A 91 14.51 2.94 -5.69
C ASP A 91 14.60 3.07 -4.17
N ALA A 92 15.63 2.51 -3.54
CA ALA A 92 15.81 2.52 -2.09
C ALA A 92 15.71 3.93 -1.46
N PRO A 93 16.34 5.00 -2.01
CA PRO A 93 16.17 6.34 -1.49
C PRO A 93 14.73 6.86 -1.59
N ALA A 94 14.02 6.53 -2.68
CA ALA A 94 12.65 6.92 -2.91
C ALA A 94 11.68 6.15 -2.00
N LEU A 95 11.89 4.84 -1.81
CA LEU A 95 11.14 4.01 -0.86
C LEU A 95 11.25 4.57 0.56
N LYS A 96 12.47 4.95 0.97
CA LYS A 96 12.73 5.51 2.30
C LYS A 96 12.12 6.90 2.52
N ALA A 97 11.98 7.69 1.47
CA ALA A 97 11.45 9.06 1.55
C ALA A 97 9.93 9.14 1.51
N ALA A 98 9.26 8.13 0.95
CA ALA A 98 7.81 8.08 0.88
C ALA A 98 7.19 7.91 2.28
N ASP A 99 5.89 8.24 2.42
CA ASP A 99 5.14 7.99 3.66
C ASP A 99 4.96 6.49 3.90
N VAL A 100 4.91 5.71 2.82
CA VAL A 100 4.95 4.25 2.85
C VAL A 100 5.79 3.75 1.68
N GLY A 101 6.88 3.06 1.95
CA GLY A 101 7.69 2.36 0.95
C GLY A 101 7.29 0.89 0.86
N ILE A 102 7.03 0.41 -0.35
CA ILE A 102 6.72 -0.99 -0.62
C ILE A 102 7.78 -1.56 -1.56
N ALA A 103 8.59 -2.49 -1.08
CA ALA A 103 9.54 -3.22 -1.91
C ALA A 103 8.83 -4.37 -2.61
N MET A 104 9.07 -4.49 -3.91
CA MET A 104 8.75 -5.65 -4.73
C MET A 104 10.04 -6.43 -4.94
N GLY A 105 10.00 -7.71 -4.78
CA GLY A 105 11.17 -8.55 -4.97
C GLY A 105 11.20 -9.68 -3.95
N GLY A 106 10.79 -10.88 -4.40
CA GLY A 106 11.25 -12.11 -3.78
C GLY A 106 12.77 -12.14 -3.84
N VAL A 107 13.41 -12.73 -2.86
CA VAL A 107 14.83 -13.10 -2.77
C VAL A 107 15.75 -12.42 -3.81
N GLY A 108 16.19 -11.18 -3.58
CA GLY A 108 17.21 -10.58 -4.48
C GLY A 108 17.57 -9.13 -4.24
N SER A 109 16.75 -8.35 -3.57
CA SER A 109 17.09 -6.95 -3.28
C SER A 109 16.98 -6.65 -1.79
N ASP A 110 17.91 -7.20 -1.01
CA ASP A 110 18.01 -6.92 0.44
C ASP A 110 17.99 -5.41 0.71
N ILE A 111 18.61 -4.62 -0.17
CA ILE A 111 18.67 -3.15 -0.02
C ILE A 111 17.31 -2.49 -0.19
N ALA A 112 16.48 -2.93 -1.15
CA ALA A 112 15.13 -2.37 -1.32
C ALA A 112 14.23 -2.77 -0.16
N VAL A 113 14.35 -4.02 0.31
CA VAL A 113 13.61 -4.53 1.48
C VAL A 113 14.01 -3.78 2.75
N ASP A 114 15.29 -3.51 2.96
CA ASP A 114 15.79 -2.74 4.11
C ASP A 114 15.35 -1.27 4.08
N ALA A 115 15.08 -0.72 2.91
CA ALA A 115 14.62 0.65 2.74
C ALA A 115 13.09 0.82 2.84
N ALA A 116 12.34 -0.27 2.67
CA ALA A 116 10.89 -0.26 2.61
C ALA A 116 10.24 -0.56 3.97
N ASP A 117 8.99 -0.07 4.14
CA ASP A 117 8.16 -0.40 5.30
C ASP A 117 7.45 -1.75 5.12
N ILE A 118 7.21 -2.16 3.87
CA ILE A 118 6.50 -3.37 3.51
C ILE A 118 7.25 -4.07 2.38
N ALA A 119 7.41 -5.40 2.47
CA ALA A 119 7.93 -6.22 1.40
C ALA A 119 6.86 -7.16 0.85
N LEU A 120 6.67 -7.17 -0.46
CA LEU A 120 5.79 -8.11 -1.16
C LEU A 120 6.61 -9.32 -1.61
N VAL A 121 6.45 -10.44 -0.92
CA VAL A 121 7.29 -11.65 -1.12
C VAL A 121 7.09 -12.29 -2.49
N ASP A 122 5.86 -12.26 -3.03
CA ASP A 122 5.49 -12.93 -4.29
C ASP A 122 5.46 -11.96 -5.49
N ASP A 123 5.97 -10.73 -5.37
CA ASP A 123 5.95 -9.70 -6.42
C ASP A 123 4.56 -9.42 -7.02
N GLU A 124 3.52 -9.69 -6.29
CA GLU A 124 2.16 -9.60 -6.78
C GLU A 124 1.53 -8.23 -6.48
N VAL A 125 1.57 -7.33 -7.43
CA VAL A 125 0.92 -6.00 -7.36
C VAL A 125 -0.58 -6.11 -7.02
N LYS A 126 -1.21 -7.24 -7.36
CA LYS A 126 -2.63 -7.53 -7.07
C LYS A 126 -2.97 -7.51 -5.57
N GLU A 127 -1.99 -7.66 -4.68
CA GLU A 127 -2.21 -7.62 -3.24
C GLU A 127 -2.34 -6.20 -2.67
N LEU A 128 -1.94 -5.16 -3.43
CA LEU A 128 -2.02 -3.77 -2.98
C LEU A 128 -3.43 -3.30 -2.61
N PRO A 129 -4.48 -3.57 -3.40
CA PRO A 129 -5.84 -3.21 -3.02
C PRO A 129 -6.29 -3.89 -1.73
N HIS A 130 -5.89 -5.14 -1.52
CA HIS A 130 -6.18 -5.87 -0.28
C HIS A 130 -5.47 -5.23 0.91
N LEU A 131 -4.19 -4.89 0.77
CA LEU A 131 -3.40 -4.21 1.80
C LEU A 131 -4.04 -2.88 2.22
N LEU A 132 -4.45 -2.05 1.26
CA LEU A 132 -5.13 -0.78 1.51
C LEU A 132 -6.49 -0.97 2.21
N ALA A 133 -7.27 -1.94 1.76
CA ALA A 133 -8.57 -2.23 2.36
C ALA A 133 -8.42 -2.76 3.80
N LEU A 134 -7.42 -3.62 4.05
CA LEU A 134 -7.08 -4.12 5.38
C LEU A 134 -6.65 -2.99 6.31
N SER A 135 -5.79 -2.08 5.83
CA SER A 135 -5.33 -0.90 6.58
C SER A 135 -6.50 -0.01 6.99
N LYS A 136 -7.41 0.32 6.08
CA LYS A 136 -8.63 1.08 6.38
C LYS A 136 -9.51 0.38 7.43
N ARG A 137 -9.67 -0.94 7.32
CA ARG A 137 -10.44 -1.74 8.28
C ARG A 137 -9.78 -1.75 9.65
N MET A 138 -8.46 -1.91 9.70
CA MET A 138 -7.67 -1.87 10.92
C MET A 138 -7.83 -0.53 11.64
N MET A 139 -7.71 0.59 10.92
CA MET A 139 -7.91 1.93 11.49
C MET A 139 -9.31 2.12 12.06
N THR A 140 -10.32 1.59 11.40
CA THR A 140 -11.71 1.61 11.91
C THR A 140 -11.83 0.81 13.20
N THR A 141 -11.25 -0.39 13.24
CA THR A 141 -11.25 -1.24 14.45
C THR A 141 -10.54 -0.56 15.59
N ILE A 142 -9.38 0.07 15.35
CA ILE A 142 -8.64 0.83 16.38
C ILE A 142 -9.51 1.96 16.95
N LYS A 143 -10.16 2.76 16.08
CA LYS A 143 -11.04 3.86 16.51
C LYS A 143 -12.22 3.36 17.36
N ILE A 144 -12.86 2.27 16.94
CA ILE A 144 -13.96 1.65 17.70
C ILE A 144 -13.48 1.17 19.07
N ASN A 145 -12.36 0.43 19.10
CA ASN A 145 -11.82 -0.11 20.34
C ASN A 145 -11.40 0.99 21.32
N MET A 146 -10.77 2.04 20.81
CA MET A 146 -10.35 3.18 21.61
C MET A 146 -11.57 3.94 22.18
N SER A 147 -12.57 4.24 21.33
CA SER A 147 -13.79 4.91 21.78
C SER A 147 -14.56 4.09 22.80
N PHE A 148 -14.65 2.76 22.60
CA PHE A 148 -15.28 1.86 23.57
C PHE A 148 -14.55 1.85 24.91
N SER A 149 -13.22 1.71 24.90
CA SER A 149 -12.42 1.68 26.13
C SER A 149 -12.48 3.00 26.88
N MET A 150 -12.39 4.13 26.18
CA MET A 150 -12.53 5.45 26.80
C MET A 150 -13.92 5.66 27.38
N GLY A 151 -14.97 5.27 26.65
CA GLY A 151 -16.36 5.36 27.13
C GLY A 151 -16.59 4.51 28.38
N LEU A 152 -16.11 3.26 28.37
CA LEU A 152 -16.22 2.36 29.52
C LEU A 152 -15.53 2.95 30.76
N ASN A 153 -14.30 3.46 30.61
CA ASN A 153 -13.54 4.07 31.69
C ASN A 153 -14.24 5.34 32.22
N PHE A 154 -14.77 6.19 31.32
CA PHE A 154 -15.49 7.39 31.70
C PHE A 154 -16.73 7.06 32.54
N ILE A 155 -17.53 6.07 32.12
CA ILE A 155 -18.70 5.59 32.88
C ILE A 155 -18.25 5.03 34.25
N ALA A 156 -17.20 4.22 34.28
CA ALA A 156 -16.69 3.64 35.53
C ALA A 156 -16.24 4.70 36.52
N ILE A 157 -15.60 5.78 36.06
CA ILE A 157 -15.19 6.92 36.94
C ILE A 157 -16.42 7.61 37.50
N ILE A 158 -17.44 7.89 36.70
CA ILE A 158 -18.69 8.53 37.23
C ILE A 158 -19.33 7.65 38.28
N LEU A 159 -19.46 6.34 38.04
CA LEU A 159 -20.06 5.41 38.98
C LEU A 159 -19.23 5.25 40.27
N ALA A 160 -17.91 5.35 40.18
CA ALA A 160 -17.02 5.34 41.31
C ALA A 160 -17.17 6.61 42.19
N ILE A 161 -17.25 7.80 41.57
CA ILE A 161 -17.45 9.07 42.24
C ILE A 161 -18.81 9.10 42.97
N THR A 162 -19.85 8.52 42.38
CA THR A 162 -21.17 8.44 43.02
C THR A 162 -21.27 7.35 44.09
N GLY A 163 -20.20 6.57 44.30
CA GLY A 163 -20.18 5.49 45.29
C GLY A 163 -21.03 4.27 44.92
N THR A 164 -21.53 4.21 43.65
CA THR A 164 -22.37 3.11 43.18
C THR A 164 -21.57 1.93 42.64
N LEU A 165 -20.29 2.12 42.29
CA LEU A 165 -19.41 1.08 41.78
C LEU A 165 -18.49 0.53 42.87
N ASP A 166 -18.65 -0.73 43.19
CA ASP A 166 -17.70 -1.46 44.04
C ASP A 166 -16.37 -1.66 43.28
N PRO A 167 -15.21 -1.48 43.97
CA PRO A 167 -13.90 -1.62 43.32
C PRO A 167 -13.66 -3.01 42.64
N VAL A 168 -14.20 -4.07 43.24
CA VAL A 168 -14.06 -5.42 42.68
C VAL A 168 -14.86 -5.57 41.37
N ILE A 169 -16.11 -5.03 41.39
CA ILE A 169 -16.96 -5.02 40.20
C ILE A 169 -16.32 -4.14 39.11
N GLY A 170 -15.76 -2.99 39.47
CA GLY A 170 -15.05 -2.12 38.56
C GLY A 170 -13.88 -2.83 37.85
N ALA A 171 -13.08 -3.58 38.60
CA ALA A 171 -11.98 -4.35 38.07
C ALA A 171 -12.46 -5.47 37.12
N LEU A 172 -13.54 -6.16 37.43
CA LEU A 172 -14.13 -7.20 36.58
C LEU A 172 -14.66 -6.63 35.27
N VAL A 173 -15.35 -5.48 35.31
CA VAL A 173 -15.88 -4.79 34.13
C VAL A 173 -14.73 -4.32 33.23
N HIS A 174 -13.65 -3.77 33.81
CA HIS A 174 -12.47 -3.37 33.04
C HIS A 174 -11.80 -4.56 32.34
N ASN A 175 -11.62 -5.68 33.04
CA ASN A 175 -11.03 -6.90 32.47
C ASN A 175 -11.92 -7.47 31.35
N ALA A 176 -13.24 -7.53 31.56
CA ALA A 176 -14.17 -7.97 30.52
C ALA A 176 -14.13 -7.06 29.29
N GLY A 177 -14.06 -5.74 29.48
CA GLY A 177 -13.86 -4.76 28.40
C GLY A 177 -12.58 -5.01 27.60
N SER A 178 -11.48 -5.30 28.29
CA SER A 178 -10.19 -5.63 27.64
C SER A 178 -10.28 -6.88 26.79
N VAL A 179 -10.95 -7.94 27.29
CA VAL A 179 -11.17 -9.18 26.54
C VAL A 179 -12.01 -8.92 25.27
N LEU A 180 -13.03 -8.08 25.34
CA LEU A 180 -13.85 -7.68 24.19
C LEU A 180 -13.02 -6.95 23.12
N VAL A 181 -12.17 -6.01 23.52
CA VAL A 181 -11.27 -5.27 22.63
C VAL A 181 -10.27 -6.20 21.94
N ILE A 182 -9.65 -7.11 22.69
CA ILE A 182 -8.72 -8.11 22.13
C ILE A 182 -9.44 -9.00 21.14
N THR A 183 -10.63 -9.49 21.50
CA THR A 183 -11.44 -10.37 20.62
C THR A 183 -11.82 -9.64 19.32
N ASN A 184 -12.28 -8.39 19.41
CA ASN A 184 -12.59 -7.58 18.23
C ASN A 184 -11.37 -7.37 17.33
N SER A 185 -10.19 -7.12 17.92
CA SER A 185 -8.94 -7.00 17.17
C SER A 185 -8.53 -8.33 16.51
N ALA A 186 -8.70 -9.46 17.23
CA ALA A 186 -8.38 -10.79 16.69
C ALA A 186 -9.26 -11.20 15.49
N LEU A 187 -10.47 -10.65 15.38
CA LEU A 187 -11.34 -10.90 14.22
C LEU A 187 -10.75 -10.35 12.91
N LEU A 188 -9.84 -9.35 12.97
CA LEU A 188 -9.11 -8.87 11.79
C LEU A 188 -8.25 -9.95 11.15
N LEU A 189 -7.70 -10.92 11.92
CA LEU A 189 -6.89 -12.00 11.40
C LEU A 189 -7.67 -12.94 10.46
N LYS A 190 -8.99 -13.03 10.63
CA LYS A 190 -9.87 -13.83 9.77
C LYS A 190 -10.44 -13.04 8.59
N TRP A 191 -10.19 -11.73 8.56
CA TRP A 191 -10.76 -10.89 7.52
C TRP A 191 -10.02 -11.11 6.20
N ARG A 192 -10.74 -11.59 5.21
CA ARG A 192 -10.29 -11.73 3.83
C ARG A 192 -11.31 -11.04 2.94
N LYS A 193 -10.92 -9.94 2.34
CA LYS A 193 -11.75 -9.28 1.31
C LYS A 193 -11.62 -10.04 -0.01
N ARG A 194 -12.21 -11.21 -0.10
CA ARG A 194 -12.06 -12.08 -1.28
C ARG A 194 -13.10 -11.82 -2.38
N ASP A 195 -14.24 -11.22 -2.07
CA ASP A 195 -15.38 -11.11 -2.98
C ASP A 195 -15.71 -9.68 -3.40
N ASP A 196 -15.51 -8.68 -2.55
CA ASP A 196 -15.84 -7.27 -2.88
C ASP A 196 -14.95 -6.68 -3.98
N LEU A 197 -13.71 -7.16 -4.12
CA LEU A 197 -12.79 -6.70 -5.18
C LEU A 197 -13.19 -7.23 -6.56
N LYS A 198 -13.87 -8.39 -6.62
CA LYS A 198 -14.40 -8.95 -7.88
C LYS A 198 -15.62 -8.18 -8.37
N ASP A 199 -16.40 -7.62 -7.48
CA ASP A 199 -17.59 -6.81 -7.85
C ASP A 199 -17.20 -5.42 -8.33
N ILE A 200 -16.17 -4.82 -7.77
CA ILE A 200 -15.60 -3.55 -8.26
C ILE A 200 -14.96 -3.73 -9.63
N SER A 201 -14.26 -4.85 -9.85
CA SER A 201 -13.65 -5.20 -11.15
C SER A 201 -14.66 -5.53 -12.26
N LYS A 202 -15.92 -5.84 -11.91
CA LYS A 202 -17.00 -6.12 -12.87
C LYS A 202 -17.90 -4.92 -13.17
N ALA A 203 -17.80 -3.87 -12.36
CA ALA A 203 -18.61 -2.66 -12.50
C ALA A 203 -17.96 -1.55 -13.34
N GLY A 204 -16.71 -1.74 -13.81
CA GLY A 204 -15.97 -0.88 -14.74
C GLY A 204 -15.56 -1.61 -16.00
#